data_cea29760fe790b09f560d12796a52436
#
_entry.id   cea29760fe790b09f560d12796a52436
#
_cell.length_a   1.000
_cell.length_b   1.000
_cell.length_c   1.000
_cell.angle_alpha   90.00
_cell.angle_beta   90.00
_cell.angle_gamma   90.00
#
_symmetry.space_group_name_H-M   'P 1'
#
loop_
_entity.id
_entity.type
_entity.pdbx_description
1 polymer ?
#
loop_
_entity_poly.entity_id
_entity_poly.type
_entity_poly.pdbx_seq_one_letter_code
_entity_poly.pdbx_strand_id
1 'polypeptide(L)'
;MNPAPLTRRERIFARDHNRCVYCNAAPPAHELTLDHVEPRVKGGDQSDGNLVTACKTCNELKAGSPAWAFLAGDAERRENFLLNASGVWPRIRRAILEAAEKRVRPAG
;
A
#
# COMPACT_ATOMS: atom_id res chain seq x y z
N MET A 1 27.19 16.64 15.68
CA MET A 1 26.51 15.36 16.00
C MET A 1 25.65 14.93 14.83
N ASN A 2 25.83 13.70 14.39
CA ASN A 2 24.96 13.16 13.34
C ASN A 2 23.59 12.81 13.95
N PRO A 3 22.50 13.12 13.26
CA PRO A 3 21.19 12.69 13.73
C PRO A 3 21.10 11.16 13.72
N ALA A 4 20.27 10.62 14.60
CA ALA A 4 19.99 9.18 14.57
C ALA A 4 19.38 8.79 13.23
N PRO A 5 19.67 7.59 12.70
CA PRO A 5 19.04 7.14 11.47
C PRO A 5 17.52 6.99 11.65
N LEU A 6 16.79 7.19 10.56
CA LEU A 6 15.34 7.02 10.57
C LEU A 6 14.96 5.57 10.89
N THR A 7 13.89 5.39 11.65
CA THR A 7 13.28 4.08 11.82
C THR A 7 12.67 3.64 10.47
N ARG A 8 12.34 2.35 10.35
CA ARG A 8 11.64 1.86 9.16
C ARG A 8 10.33 2.64 8.95
N ARG A 9 9.57 2.82 10.02
CA ARG A 9 8.30 3.56 9.98
C ARG A 9 8.50 4.98 9.45
N GLU A 10 9.46 5.71 10.01
CA GLU A 10 9.77 7.08 9.59
C GLU A 10 10.21 7.12 8.12
N ARG A 11 11.05 6.17 7.71
CA ARG A 11 11.56 6.09 6.34
C ARG A 11 10.44 5.84 5.33
N ILE A 12 9.54 4.89 5.63
CA ILE A 12 8.42 4.58 4.74
C ILE A 12 7.44 5.76 4.68
N PHE A 13 7.11 6.35 5.83
CA PHE A 13 6.22 7.52 5.86
C PHE A 13 6.79 8.68 5.03
N ALA A 14 8.08 8.96 5.17
CA ALA A 14 8.73 10.04 4.41
C ALA A 14 8.72 9.73 2.90
N ARG A 15 9.03 8.49 2.53
CA ARG A 15 9.01 8.05 1.13
C ARG A 15 7.63 8.26 0.50
N ASP A 16 6.57 7.98 1.26
CA ASP A 16 5.19 8.04 0.78
C ASP A 16 4.54 9.42 1.03
N HIS A 17 5.36 10.44 1.31
CA HIS A 17 4.92 11.82 1.49
C HIS A 17 3.96 12.00 2.66
N ASN A 18 4.11 11.20 3.70
CA ASN A 18 3.36 11.30 4.96
C ASN A 18 1.84 11.28 4.75
N ARG A 19 1.37 10.44 3.85
CA ARG A 19 -0.05 10.26 3.55
C ARG A 19 -0.36 8.82 3.19
N CYS A 20 -1.63 8.44 3.31
CA CYS A 20 -2.10 7.11 2.92
C CYS A 20 -1.97 6.93 1.40
N VAL A 21 -1.32 5.85 0.97
CA VAL A 21 -1.15 5.58 -0.47
C VAL A 21 -2.47 5.18 -1.14
N TYR A 22 -3.47 4.76 -0.37
CA TYR A 22 -4.75 4.28 -0.89
C TYR A 22 -5.79 5.40 -1.05
N CYS A 23 -5.82 6.38 -0.12
CA CYS A 23 -6.88 7.40 -0.12
C CYS A 23 -6.38 8.82 0.05
N ASN A 24 -5.07 9.04 0.15
CA ASN A 24 -4.43 10.33 0.34
C ASN A 24 -4.69 10.99 1.71
N ALA A 25 -5.33 10.31 2.65
CA ALA A 25 -5.56 10.84 3.98
C ALA A 25 -4.23 11.11 4.71
N ALA A 26 -4.19 12.14 5.51
CA ALA A 26 -2.96 12.59 6.17
C ALA A 26 -3.22 13.10 7.60
N PRO A 27 -2.18 13.09 8.47
CA PRO A 27 -2.28 13.70 9.77
C PRO A 27 -2.52 15.21 9.66
N PRO A 28 -3.11 15.85 10.69
CA PRO A 28 -3.53 15.25 11.96
C PRO A 28 -4.91 14.57 11.91
N ALA A 29 -5.67 14.74 10.85
CA ALA A 29 -7.03 14.22 10.77
C ALA A 29 -7.10 12.69 10.73
N HIS A 30 -6.05 12.04 10.21
CA HIS A 30 -6.00 10.60 10.06
C HIS A 30 -4.68 10.03 10.59
N GLU A 31 -4.78 8.98 11.41
CA GLU A 31 -3.61 8.27 11.89
C GLU A 31 -3.03 7.41 10.77
N LEU A 32 -1.70 7.42 10.63
CA LEU A 32 -0.99 6.62 9.65
C LEU A 32 -0.38 5.39 10.30
N THR A 33 -0.37 4.30 9.55
CA THR A 33 0.19 3.01 9.97
C THR A 33 1.06 2.44 8.85
N LEU A 34 1.86 1.42 9.17
CA LEU A 34 2.56 0.62 8.16
C LEU A 34 1.65 -0.53 7.74
N ASP A 35 1.59 -0.77 6.44
CA ASP A 35 0.79 -1.84 5.87
C ASP A 35 1.68 -2.74 5.01
N HIS A 36 1.55 -4.06 5.19
CA HIS A 36 2.18 -5.05 4.32
C HIS A 36 1.32 -5.21 3.07
N VAL A 37 1.86 -4.84 1.92
CA VAL A 37 1.14 -4.95 0.64
C VAL A 37 0.81 -6.40 0.34
N GLU A 38 1.83 -7.29 0.50
CA GLU A 38 1.67 -8.73 0.45
C GLU A 38 1.76 -9.25 1.89
N PRO A 39 0.67 -9.83 2.44
CA PRO A 39 0.69 -10.31 3.82
C PRO A 39 1.76 -11.39 4.04
N ARG A 40 2.29 -11.46 5.26
CA ARG A 40 3.34 -12.43 5.60
C ARG A 40 2.90 -13.87 5.34
N VAL A 41 1.64 -14.18 5.60
CA VAL A 41 1.06 -15.51 5.34
C VAL A 41 0.97 -15.84 3.85
N LYS A 42 1.12 -14.84 2.98
CA LYS A 42 1.10 -14.98 1.52
C LYS A 42 2.49 -14.83 0.90
N GLY A 43 3.54 -14.87 1.72
CA GLY A 43 4.91 -14.75 1.25
C GLY A 43 5.52 -13.36 1.36
N GLY A 44 4.78 -12.39 1.88
CA GLY A 44 5.30 -11.05 2.11
C GLY A 44 6.26 -10.98 3.29
N ASP A 45 7.14 -10.00 3.29
CA ASP A 45 8.12 -9.79 4.35
C ASP A 45 8.17 -8.33 4.80
N GLN A 46 9.18 -7.97 5.61
CA GLN A 46 9.37 -6.64 6.17
C GLN A 46 10.21 -5.72 5.29
N SER A 47 10.48 -6.12 4.04
CA SER A 47 11.27 -5.29 3.13
C SER A 47 10.54 -4.00 2.78
N ASP A 48 11.29 -2.94 2.56
CA ASP A 48 10.72 -1.63 2.20
C ASP A 48 9.83 -1.72 0.96
N GLY A 49 10.16 -2.60 0.02
CA GLY A 49 9.36 -2.81 -1.20
C GLY A 49 8.01 -3.48 -0.95
N ASN A 50 7.79 -4.02 0.24
CA ASN A 50 6.52 -4.64 0.63
C ASN A 50 5.74 -3.81 1.66
N LEU A 51 6.26 -2.65 2.04
CA LEU A 51 5.62 -1.81 3.04
C LEU A 51 5.14 -0.49 2.43
N VAL A 52 3.97 -0.04 2.84
CA VAL A 52 3.42 1.25 2.45
C VAL A 52 2.83 1.96 3.65
N THR A 53 2.66 3.27 3.51
CA THR A 53 1.93 4.09 4.46
C THR A 53 0.43 3.97 4.18
N ALA A 54 -0.35 3.61 5.19
CA ALA A 54 -1.80 3.52 5.07
C ALA A 54 -2.45 4.23 6.26
N CYS A 55 -3.59 4.86 6.03
CA CYS A 55 -4.37 5.35 7.15
C CYS A 55 -5.02 4.15 7.87
N LYS A 56 -5.39 4.37 9.12
CA LYS A 56 -6.00 3.32 9.93
C LYS A 56 -7.24 2.73 9.27
N THR A 57 -8.08 3.57 8.68
CA THR A 57 -9.31 3.13 8.01
C THR A 57 -9.02 2.19 6.84
N CYS A 58 -8.11 2.58 5.93
CA CYS A 58 -7.76 1.73 4.79
C CYS A 58 -7.10 0.43 5.24
N ASN A 59 -6.23 0.50 6.25
CA ASN A 59 -5.57 -0.69 6.78
C ASN A 59 -6.60 -1.67 7.37
N GLU A 60 -7.58 -1.18 8.10
CA GLU A 60 -8.66 -2.01 8.66
C GLU A 60 -9.54 -2.60 7.56
N LEU A 61 -9.90 -1.82 6.54
CA LEU A 61 -10.69 -2.31 5.40
C LEU A 61 -9.97 -3.40 4.62
N LYS A 62 -8.66 -3.22 4.40
CA LYS A 62 -7.84 -4.19 3.71
C LYS A 62 -7.67 -5.46 4.54
N ALA A 63 -7.57 -5.32 5.86
CA ALA A 63 -7.38 -6.42 6.80
C ALA A 63 -6.20 -7.30 6.40
N GLY A 64 -6.35 -8.62 6.37
CA GLY A 64 -5.30 -9.56 6.00
C GLY A 64 -5.23 -9.88 4.50
N SER A 65 -5.95 -9.15 3.66
CA SER A 65 -5.92 -9.42 2.23
C SER A 65 -4.69 -8.77 1.57
N PRO A 66 -4.18 -9.33 0.48
CA PRO A 66 -3.13 -8.65 -0.28
C PRO A 66 -3.70 -7.44 -1.02
N ALA A 67 -2.84 -6.46 -1.30
CA ALA A 67 -3.27 -5.22 -1.94
C ALA A 67 -3.98 -5.46 -3.27
N TRP A 68 -3.52 -6.43 -4.05
CA TRP A 68 -4.15 -6.71 -5.35
C TRP A 68 -5.60 -7.17 -5.21
N ALA A 69 -5.94 -7.90 -4.15
CA ALA A 69 -7.33 -8.30 -3.89
C ALA A 69 -8.16 -7.13 -3.39
N PHE A 70 -7.60 -6.34 -2.47
CA PHE A 70 -8.24 -5.15 -1.91
C PHE A 70 -8.56 -4.12 -3.01
N LEU A 71 -7.64 -3.93 -3.94
CA LEU A 71 -7.74 -2.88 -4.97
C LEU A 71 -8.44 -3.34 -6.24
N ALA A 72 -8.68 -4.64 -6.42
CA ALA A 72 -9.29 -5.15 -7.64
C ALA A 72 -10.67 -4.55 -7.91
N GLY A 73 -11.46 -4.34 -6.87
CA GLY A 73 -12.81 -3.79 -6.97
C GLY A 73 -12.93 -2.31 -6.61
N ASP A 74 -11.81 -1.62 -6.43
CA ASP A 74 -11.81 -0.23 -5.96
C ASP A 74 -10.88 0.60 -6.86
N ALA A 75 -11.45 1.13 -7.94
CA ALA A 75 -10.70 1.86 -8.95
C ALA A 75 -10.03 3.12 -8.38
N GLU A 76 -10.72 3.85 -7.51
CA GLU A 76 -10.18 5.08 -6.94
C GLU A 76 -8.95 4.81 -6.06
N ARG A 77 -9.06 3.85 -5.14
CA ARG A 77 -7.91 3.47 -4.31
C ARG A 77 -6.79 2.87 -5.14
N ARG A 78 -7.11 2.10 -6.16
CA ARG A 78 -6.11 1.51 -7.06
C ARG A 78 -5.32 2.60 -7.79
N GLU A 79 -5.99 3.61 -8.34
CA GLU A 79 -5.32 4.72 -9.01
C GLU A 79 -4.41 5.48 -8.04
N ASN A 80 -4.90 5.78 -6.85
CA ASN A 80 -4.11 6.44 -5.82
C ASN A 80 -2.86 5.62 -5.48
N PHE A 81 -3.01 4.31 -5.28
CA PHE A 81 -1.89 3.43 -4.98
C PHE A 81 -0.84 3.44 -6.08
N LEU A 82 -1.27 3.32 -7.33
CA LEU A 82 -0.35 3.29 -8.47
C LEU A 82 0.41 4.61 -8.64
N LEU A 83 -0.20 5.72 -8.25
CA LEU A 83 0.46 7.03 -8.26
C LEU A 83 1.38 7.23 -7.05
N ASN A 84 0.96 6.80 -5.87
CA ASN A 84 1.60 7.16 -4.60
C ASN A 84 2.64 6.15 -4.12
N ALA A 85 2.43 4.87 -4.38
CA ALA A 85 3.27 3.79 -3.84
C ALA A 85 4.46 3.49 -4.77
N SER A 86 5.28 4.49 -5.03
CA SER A 86 6.41 4.38 -5.96
C SER A 86 7.53 3.46 -5.46
N GLY A 87 7.61 3.22 -4.16
CA GLY A 87 8.68 2.43 -3.55
C GLY A 87 8.39 0.94 -3.45
N VAL A 88 7.22 0.46 -3.90
CA VAL A 88 6.92 -0.97 -3.82
C VAL A 88 7.59 -1.75 -4.95
N TRP A 89 7.77 -3.05 -4.75
CA TRP A 89 8.36 -3.92 -5.77
C TRP A 89 7.55 -3.89 -7.07
N PRO A 90 8.21 -3.93 -8.23
CA PRO A 90 7.51 -3.99 -9.52
C PRO A 90 6.51 -5.14 -9.63
N ARG A 91 6.80 -6.31 -9.04
CA ARG A 91 5.88 -7.45 -9.06
C ARG A 91 4.55 -7.15 -8.36
N ILE A 92 4.58 -6.27 -7.35
CA ILE A 92 3.36 -5.85 -6.64
C ILE A 92 2.48 -5.03 -7.58
N ARG A 93 3.06 -4.05 -8.26
CA ARG A 93 2.34 -3.21 -9.23
C ARG A 93 1.72 -4.07 -10.32
N ARG A 94 2.48 -5.02 -10.83
CA ARG A 94 2.03 -5.96 -11.85
C ARG A 94 0.86 -6.81 -11.37
N ALA A 95 0.93 -7.34 -10.15
CA ALA A 95 -0.14 -8.14 -9.56
C ALA A 95 -1.44 -7.32 -9.42
N ILE A 96 -1.33 -6.04 -9.05
CA ILE A 96 -2.48 -5.15 -8.91
C ILE A 96 -3.16 -4.93 -10.27
N LEU A 97 -2.37 -4.66 -11.30
CA LEU A 97 -2.90 -4.44 -12.65
C LEU A 97 -3.54 -5.70 -13.22
N GLU A 98 -2.93 -6.85 -13.02
CA GLU A 98 -3.46 -8.14 -13.48
C GLU A 98 -4.77 -8.50 -12.77
N ALA A 99 -4.86 -8.26 -11.47
CA ALA A 99 -6.07 -8.55 -10.72
C ALA A 99 -7.23 -7.65 -11.15
N ALA A 100 -6.96 -6.38 -11.44
CA ALA A 100 -7.96 -5.44 -11.94
C ALA A 100 -8.45 -5.85 -13.33
N GLU A 101 -7.55 -6.27 -14.20
CA GLU A 101 -7.90 -6.74 -15.56
C GLU A 101 -8.80 -7.97 -15.50
N LYS A 102 -8.47 -8.94 -14.66
CA LYS A 102 -9.28 -10.14 -14.49
C LYS A 102 -10.69 -9.82 -14.01
N ARG A 103 -10.82 -8.83 -13.12
CA ARG A 103 -12.11 -8.46 -12.55
C ARG A 103 -13.05 -7.84 -13.59
N VAL A 104 -12.50 -7.06 -14.53
CA VAL A 104 -13.33 -6.37 -15.55
C VAL A 104 -13.56 -7.20 -16.81
N ARG A 105 -12.87 -8.33 -16.96
CA ARG A 105 -13.09 -9.21 -18.10
C ARG A 105 -14.47 -9.85 -18.02
N PRO A 106 -15.24 -9.85 -19.12
CA PRO A 106 -16.51 -10.57 -19.11
C PRO A 106 -16.26 -12.08 -18.94
N ALA A 107 -17.15 -12.74 -18.20
CA ALA A 107 -17.12 -14.18 -18.05
C ALA A 107 -17.48 -14.82 -19.40
N GLY A 108 -16.65 -15.76 -19.84
CA GLY A 108 -16.93 -16.42 -21.10
C GLY A 108 -15.71 -16.90 -21.79
#